data_c38a7ed69625d2f76061f3344ba69204
#
_entry.id   c38a7ed69625d2f76061f3344ba69204
#
_cell.length_a   1.000
_cell.length_b   1.000
_cell.length_c   1.000
_cell.angle_alpha   90.00
_cell.angle_beta   90.00
_cell.angle_gamma   90.00
#
_symmetry.space_group_name_H-M   'P 1'
#
loop_
_entity.id
_entity.type
_entity.pdbx_description
1 polymer ?
#
loop_
_entity_poly.entity_id
_entity_poly.type
_entity_poly.pdbx_seq_one_letter_code
_entity_poly.pdbx_strand_id
1 'polypeptide(L)'
;MSFEPSRYLNQTILAVPKSGIRKFFDVAATMPGAISLGVGEPDFVTPYHIRNAAINSLLDGETAYTSNWGLLSLREEIARYMQGRYHLTYDPGKEILVTVGASEGIDLSLRVLMNPGDEVLIPEPSYVSYAPGVVFAGGVPV
;
A
#
# COMPACT_ATOMS: atom_id res chain seq x y z
N MET A 1 -19.47 -29.58 -21.04
CA MET A 1 -18.97 -28.20 -21.26
C MET A 1 -17.80 -28.00 -20.33
N SER A 2 -16.60 -27.73 -20.85
CA SER A 2 -15.45 -27.37 -20.01
C SER A 2 -15.70 -26.01 -19.36
N PHE A 3 -15.43 -25.89 -18.08
CA PHE A 3 -15.48 -24.61 -17.36
C PHE A 3 -14.33 -23.69 -17.83
N GLU A 4 -14.66 -22.55 -18.40
CA GLU A 4 -13.69 -21.56 -18.89
C GLU A 4 -13.68 -20.37 -17.92
N PRO A 5 -12.72 -20.33 -16.96
CA PRO A 5 -12.67 -19.28 -15.92
C PRO A 5 -12.58 -17.86 -16.48
N SER A 6 -11.89 -17.67 -17.61
CA SER A 6 -11.68 -16.37 -18.25
C SER A 6 -12.98 -15.63 -18.61
N ARG A 7 -14.08 -16.36 -18.82
CA ARG A 7 -15.39 -15.78 -19.12
C ARG A 7 -16.01 -15.00 -17.95
N TYR A 8 -15.57 -15.30 -16.74
CA TYR A 8 -16.08 -14.69 -15.51
C TYR A 8 -15.16 -13.62 -14.92
N LEU A 9 -13.98 -13.44 -15.52
CA LEU A 9 -13.01 -12.45 -15.06
C LEU A 9 -13.22 -11.09 -15.74
N ASN A 10 -12.96 -10.04 -14.97
CA ASN A 10 -13.00 -8.66 -15.48
C ASN A 10 -11.93 -8.50 -16.57
N GLN A 11 -12.33 -7.95 -17.73
CA GLN A 11 -11.45 -7.77 -18.89
C GLN A 11 -10.28 -6.82 -18.61
N THR A 12 -10.51 -5.78 -17.79
CA THR A 12 -9.47 -4.87 -17.34
C THR A 12 -8.36 -5.60 -16.58
N ILE A 13 -8.75 -6.53 -15.68
CA ILE A 13 -7.79 -7.34 -14.92
C ILE A 13 -7.02 -8.31 -15.84
N LEU A 14 -7.70 -8.88 -16.83
CA LEU A 14 -7.06 -9.78 -17.79
C LEU A 14 -6.05 -9.06 -18.70
N ALA A 15 -6.27 -7.79 -18.98
CA ALA A 15 -5.38 -6.97 -19.80
C ALA A 15 -4.09 -6.53 -19.05
N VAL A 16 -4.11 -6.52 -17.71
CA VAL A 16 -2.93 -6.14 -16.92
C VAL A 16 -1.94 -7.30 -16.85
N PRO A 17 -0.67 -7.11 -17.27
CA PRO A 17 0.34 -8.17 -17.22
C PRO A 17 0.67 -8.57 -15.78
N LYS A 18 0.96 -9.83 -15.58
CA LYS A 18 1.40 -10.33 -14.27
C LYS A 18 2.75 -9.70 -13.91
N SER A 19 2.88 -9.26 -12.65
CA SER A 19 4.15 -8.76 -12.11
C SER A 19 5.24 -9.86 -12.19
N GLY A 20 6.41 -9.50 -12.76
CA GLY A 20 7.58 -10.38 -12.83
C GLY A 20 8.36 -10.50 -11.52
N ILE A 21 8.10 -9.64 -10.53
CA ILE A 21 8.89 -9.55 -9.28
C ILE A 21 9.00 -10.88 -8.55
N ARG A 22 7.90 -11.63 -8.44
CA ARG A 22 7.90 -12.93 -7.74
C ARG A 22 8.86 -13.94 -8.33
N LYS A 23 9.02 -13.97 -9.66
CA LYS A 23 9.97 -14.87 -10.31
C LYS A 23 11.41 -14.62 -9.88
N PHE A 24 11.77 -13.34 -9.65
CA PHE A 24 13.10 -12.99 -9.16
C PHE A 24 13.31 -13.41 -7.70
N PHE A 25 12.30 -13.32 -6.86
CA PHE A 25 12.37 -13.82 -5.49
C PHE A 25 12.53 -15.33 -5.43
N ASP A 26 11.77 -16.07 -6.25
CA ASP A 26 11.89 -17.51 -6.35
C ASP A 26 13.30 -17.92 -6.80
N VAL A 27 13.89 -17.23 -7.77
CA VAL A 27 15.27 -17.47 -8.22
C VAL A 27 16.27 -17.12 -7.12
N ALA A 28 16.15 -15.96 -6.47
CA ALA A 28 17.06 -15.56 -5.40
C ALA A 28 17.02 -16.52 -4.21
N ALA A 29 15.85 -17.07 -3.87
CA ALA A 29 15.70 -18.05 -2.81
C ALA A 29 16.44 -19.39 -3.09
N THR A 30 16.71 -19.70 -4.37
CA THR A 30 17.44 -20.91 -4.76
C THR A 30 18.96 -20.71 -4.80
N MET A 31 19.46 -19.49 -4.58
CA MET A 31 20.88 -19.14 -4.68
C MET A 31 21.51 -18.95 -3.29
N PRO A 32 22.14 -19.98 -2.69
CA PRO A 32 22.81 -19.84 -1.40
C PRO A 32 23.89 -18.76 -1.45
N GLY A 33 23.85 -17.82 -0.49
CA GLY A 33 24.84 -16.74 -0.39
C GLY A 33 24.57 -15.54 -1.31
N ALA A 34 23.48 -15.53 -2.06
CA ALA A 34 23.08 -14.36 -2.83
C ALA A 34 22.62 -13.22 -1.90
N ILE A 35 23.14 -12.02 -2.13
CA ILE A 35 22.65 -10.81 -1.47
C ILE A 35 21.49 -10.25 -2.31
N SER A 36 20.28 -10.31 -1.78
CA SER A 36 19.11 -9.77 -2.47
C SER A 36 19.03 -8.25 -2.31
N LEU A 37 18.97 -7.52 -3.43
CA LEU A 37 18.64 -6.09 -3.49
C LEU A 37 17.23 -5.86 -4.02
N GLY A 38 16.41 -6.91 -4.06
CA GLY A 38 15.12 -6.91 -4.75
C GLY A 38 13.96 -6.32 -3.94
N VAL A 39 14.03 -6.33 -2.61
CA VAL A 39 13.03 -5.72 -1.73
C VAL A 39 13.67 -4.63 -0.91
N GLY A 40 13.11 -3.43 -0.98
CA GLY A 40 13.53 -2.31 -0.14
C GLY A 40 12.92 -2.40 1.25
N GLU A 41 13.36 -3.36 2.06
CA GLU A 41 12.94 -3.48 3.47
C GLU A 41 14.14 -3.27 4.40
N PRO A 42 13.92 -2.65 5.58
CA PRO A 42 14.96 -2.54 6.59
C PRO A 42 15.37 -3.93 7.09
N ASP A 43 16.68 -4.19 7.20
CA ASP A 43 17.24 -5.41 7.79
C ASP A 43 17.34 -5.36 9.32
N PHE A 44 16.95 -4.24 9.92
CA PHE A 44 16.89 -4.04 11.36
C PHE A 44 15.55 -4.52 11.94
N VAL A 45 15.63 -5.24 13.04
CA VAL A 45 14.43 -5.59 13.82
C VAL A 45 13.82 -4.30 14.39
N THR A 46 12.50 -4.20 14.33
CA THR A 46 11.76 -3.08 14.94
C THR A 46 12.21 -2.85 16.38
N PRO A 47 12.49 -1.60 16.82
CA PRO A 47 12.98 -1.30 18.16
C PRO A 47 12.12 -1.92 19.27
N TYR A 48 12.79 -2.40 20.34
CA TYR A 48 12.14 -3.14 21.41
C TYR A 48 10.92 -2.43 21.99
N HIS A 49 11.03 -1.13 22.28
CA HIS A 49 9.93 -0.36 22.89
C HIS A 49 8.69 -0.32 21.99
N ILE A 50 8.84 -0.26 20.65
CA ILE A 50 7.73 -0.28 19.71
C ILE A 50 7.07 -1.67 19.69
N ARG A 51 7.88 -2.74 19.61
CA ARG A 51 7.36 -4.12 19.66
C ARG A 51 6.64 -4.40 20.96
N ASN A 52 7.23 -3.96 22.09
CA ASN A 52 6.64 -4.18 23.39
C ASN A 52 5.32 -3.42 23.56
N ALA A 53 5.18 -2.21 23.04
CA ALA A 53 3.92 -1.47 23.01
C ALA A 53 2.83 -2.24 22.24
N ALA A 54 3.17 -2.81 21.07
CA ALA A 54 2.24 -3.62 20.29
C ALA A 54 1.85 -4.93 21.02
N ILE A 55 2.77 -5.58 21.71
CA ILE A 55 2.48 -6.78 22.52
C ILE A 55 1.53 -6.41 23.67
N ASN A 56 1.80 -5.32 24.38
CA ASN A 56 0.97 -4.89 25.51
C ASN A 56 -0.45 -4.54 25.06
N SER A 57 -0.63 -3.85 23.93
CA SER A 57 -1.98 -3.54 23.43
C SER A 57 -2.81 -4.80 23.19
N LEU A 58 -2.19 -5.88 22.69
CA LEU A 58 -2.87 -7.17 22.53
C LEU A 58 -3.20 -7.83 23.88
N LEU A 59 -2.27 -7.77 24.85
CA LEU A 59 -2.49 -8.31 26.19
C LEU A 59 -3.58 -7.54 26.95
N ASP A 60 -3.68 -6.23 26.70
CA ASP A 60 -4.72 -5.35 27.27
C ASP A 60 -6.08 -5.52 26.57
N GLY A 61 -6.15 -6.37 25.54
CA GLY A 61 -7.40 -6.71 24.84
C GLY A 61 -7.83 -5.67 23.80
N GLU A 62 -6.95 -4.82 23.32
CA GLU A 62 -7.24 -3.85 22.24
C GLU A 62 -7.37 -4.56 20.88
N THR A 63 -8.41 -5.38 20.72
CA THR A 63 -8.62 -6.25 19.55
C THR A 63 -9.94 -5.99 18.82
N ALA A 64 -10.63 -4.90 19.17
CA ALA A 64 -11.91 -4.52 18.57
C ALA A 64 -11.72 -3.70 17.27
N TYR A 65 -12.80 -3.57 16.49
CA TYR A 65 -12.84 -2.65 15.36
C TYR A 65 -12.62 -1.20 15.81
N THR A 66 -11.94 -0.45 14.96
CA THR A 66 -11.74 0.99 15.13
C THR A 66 -12.66 1.78 14.20
N SER A 67 -12.56 3.11 14.25
CA SER A 67 -13.16 3.96 13.21
C SER A 67 -12.57 3.62 11.83
N ASN A 68 -13.39 3.75 10.77
CA ASN A 68 -12.92 3.62 9.38
C ASN A 68 -11.80 4.61 9.01
N TRP A 69 -11.68 5.70 9.76
CA TRP A 69 -10.58 6.66 9.62
C TRP A 69 -9.29 6.20 10.31
N GLY A 70 -9.31 5.15 11.08
CA GLY A 70 -8.27 4.72 12.01
C GLY A 70 -8.44 5.31 13.40
N LEU A 71 -7.63 4.87 14.36
CA LEU A 71 -7.63 5.37 15.73
C LEU A 71 -7.39 6.88 15.78
N LEU A 72 -8.23 7.61 16.52
CA LEU A 72 -8.08 9.06 16.65
C LEU A 72 -6.72 9.42 17.28
N SER A 73 -6.30 8.70 18.32
CA SER A 73 -4.99 8.91 18.96
C SER A 73 -3.82 8.76 17.99
N LEU A 74 -3.87 7.80 17.06
CA LEU A 74 -2.85 7.65 16.02
C LEU A 74 -2.88 8.84 15.06
N ARG A 75 -4.07 9.30 14.65
CA ARG A 75 -4.21 10.45 13.75
C ARG A 75 -3.73 11.75 14.40
N GLU A 76 -3.94 11.92 15.71
CA GLU A 76 -3.40 13.04 16.49
C GLU A 76 -1.87 13.01 16.54
N GLU A 77 -1.26 11.83 16.72
CA GLU A 77 0.21 11.69 16.66
C GLU A 77 0.76 11.97 15.26
N ILE A 78 0.07 11.52 14.21
CA ILE A 78 0.44 11.83 12.82
C ILE A 78 0.38 13.36 12.60
N ALA A 79 -0.69 14.02 13.01
CA ALA A 79 -0.82 15.47 12.89
C ALA A 79 0.31 16.21 13.63
N ARG A 80 0.65 15.77 14.84
CA ARG A 80 1.75 16.33 15.64
C ARG A 80 3.11 16.12 14.95
N TYR A 81 3.35 14.92 14.40
CA TYR A 81 4.56 14.62 13.65
C TYR A 81 4.70 15.51 12.39
N MET A 82 3.62 15.66 11.62
CA MET A 82 3.60 16.47 10.42
C MET A 82 3.86 17.95 10.74
N GLN A 83 3.25 18.46 11.82
CA GLN A 83 3.51 19.82 12.29
C GLN A 83 4.96 20.01 12.76
N GLY A 84 5.48 19.09 13.57
CA GLY A 84 6.84 19.21 14.13
C GLY A 84 7.94 19.02 13.09
N ARG A 85 7.74 18.17 12.10
CA ARG A 85 8.78 17.81 11.11
C ARG A 85 8.71 18.61 9.83
N TYR A 86 7.49 18.96 9.39
CA TYR A 86 7.27 19.56 8.07
C TYR A 86 6.56 20.92 8.14
N HIS A 87 6.15 21.37 9.33
CA HIS A 87 5.38 22.60 9.55
C HIS A 87 4.02 22.59 8.82
N LEU A 88 3.45 21.39 8.62
CA LEU A 88 2.14 21.20 8.02
C LEU A 88 1.11 20.90 9.11
N THR A 89 0.01 21.65 9.10
CA THR A 89 -1.09 21.48 10.05
C THR A 89 -2.23 20.74 9.39
N TYR A 90 -2.69 19.64 10.02
CA TYR A 90 -3.85 18.86 9.60
C TYR A 90 -4.82 18.68 10.77
N ASP A 91 -6.12 18.73 10.48
CA ASP A 91 -7.17 18.34 11.43
C ASP A 91 -7.20 16.81 11.53
N PRO A 92 -6.84 16.22 12.69
CA PRO A 92 -6.83 14.75 12.83
C PRO A 92 -8.22 14.14 12.72
N GLY A 93 -9.28 14.95 12.92
CA GLY A 93 -10.68 14.50 12.80
C GLY A 93 -11.16 14.35 11.36
N LYS A 94 -10.56 15.07 10.40
CA LYS A 94 -11.12 15.23 9.04
C LYS A 94 -10.12 15.07 7.91
N GLU A 95 -8.82 15.29 8.15
CA GLU A 95 -7.82 15.39 7.09
C GLU A 95 -6.78 14.27 7.12
N ILE A 96 -6.96 13.29 8.01
CA ILE A 96 -6.06 12.14 8.13
C ILE A 96 -6.86 10.84 8.07
N LEU A 97 -6.50 9.98 7.12
CA LEU A 97 -7.01 8.63 6.97
C LEU A 97 -5.87 7.63 7.12
N VAL A 98 -6.03 6.65 8.00
CA VAL A 98 -5.09 5.53 8.16
C VAL A 98 -5.50 4.40 7.23
N THR A 99 -4.58 3.97 6.37
CA THR A 99 -4.82 2.94 5.37
C THR A 99 -3.98 1.69 5.64
N VAL A 100 -4.38 0.55 5.04
CA VAL A 100 -3.61 -0.69 5.08
C VAL A 100 -2.42 -0.57 4.10
N GLY A 101 -1.41 0.18 4.53
CA GLY A 101 -0.23 0.50 3.74
C GLY A 101 -0.46 1.58 2.68
N ALA A 102 0.66 2.04 2.09
CA ALA A 102 0.65 3.05 1.04
C ALA A 102 -0.10 2.61 -0.22
N SER A 103 -0.19 1.29 -0.47
CA SER A 103 -0.90 0.76 -1.65
C SER A 103 -2.39 1.07 -1.60
N GLU A 104 -3.04 0.94 -0.45
CA GLU A 104 -4.44 1.33 -0.28
C GLU A 104 -4.60 2.86 -0.39
N GLY A 105 -3.68 3.62 0.20
CA GLY A 105 -3.69 5.08 0.09
C GLY A 105 -3.62 5.56 -1.36
N ILE A 106 -2.77 4.95 -2.18
CA ILE A 106 -2.66 5.26 -3.61
C ILE A 106 -3.92 4.84 -4.37
N ASP A 107 -4.43 3.61 -4.14
CA ASP A 107 -5.65 3.11 -4.79
C ASP A 107 -6.85 4.00 -4.49
N LEU A 108 -7.06 4.36 -3.22
CA LEU A 108 -8.13 5.27 -2.82
C LEU A 108 -7.99 6.65 -3.46
N SER A 109 -6.78 7.20 -3.49
CA SER A 109 -6.51 8.51 -4.11
C SER A 109 -6.83 8.49 -5.60
N LEU A 110 -6.40 7.46 -6.32
CA LEU A 110 -6.72 7.31 -7.74
C LEU A 110 -8.23 7.23 -7.97
N ARG A 111 -8.95 6.41 -7.20
CA ARG A 111 -10.41 6.24 -7.32
C ARG A 111 -11.20 7.52 -7.02
N VAL A 112 -10.69 8.38 -6.13
CA VAL A 112 -11.35 9.64 -5.77
C VAL A 112 -11.09 10.74 -6.79
N LEU A 113 -9.89 10.77 -7.39
CA LEU A 113 -9.44 11.86 -8.23
C LEU A 113 -9.73 11.64 -9.73
N MET A 114 -9.90 10.38 -10.16
CA MET A 114 -9.92 10.06 -11.59
C MET A 114 -11.31 9.77 -12.12
N ASN A 115 -11.54 10.25 -13.34
CA ASN A 115 -12.64 9.80 -14.20
C ASN A 115 -12.10 8.77 -15.22
N PRO A 116 -12.98 7.95 -15.80
CA PRO A 116 -12.58 7.04 -16.88
C PRO A 116 -11.91 7.79 -18.03
N GLY A 117 -10.70 7.38 -18.40
CA GLY A 117 -9.93 7.96 -19.49
C GLY A 117 -8.98 9.09 -19.09
N ASP A 118 -8.97 9.54 -17.83
CA ASP A 118 -7.99 10.53 -17.36
C ASP A 118 -6.58 9.95 -17.45
N GLU A 119 -5.62 10.77 -17.84
CA GLU A 119 -4.21 10.40 -17.97
C GLU A 119 -3.43 10.64 -16.68
N VAL A 120 -2.58 9.68 -16.30
CA VAL A 120 -1.67 9.78 -15.16
C VAL A 120 -0.25 9.59 -15.60
N LEU A 121 0.59 10.61 -15.38
CA LEU A 121 2.02 10.55 -15.65
C LEU A 121 2.72 9.66 -14.63
N ILE A 122 3.43 8.64 -15.10
CA ILE A 122 4.19 7.71 -14.27
C ILE A 122 5.64 7.75 -14.69
N PRO A 123 6.54 8.36 -13.88
CA PRO A 123 7.95 8.39 -14.21
C PRO A 123 8.55 6.97 -14.16
N GLU A 124 9.36 6.61 -15.14
CA GLU A 124 10.07 5.33 -15.17
C GLU A 124 11.58 5.52 -14.91
N PRO A 125 12.22 4.58 -14.16
CA PRO A 125 11.64 3.38 -13.51
C PRO A 125 10.88 3.72 -12.24
N SER A 126 9.76 3.02 -12.00
CA SER A 126 8.93 3.20 -10.81
C SER A 126 8.39 1.88 -10.26
N TYR A 127 7.60 1.95 -9.18
CA TYR A 127 6.99 0.78 -8.60
C TYR A 127 5.96 0.16 -9.55
N VAL A 128 6.09 -1.15 -9.76
CA VAL A 128 5.31 -1.91 -10.75
C VAL A 128 3.80 -1.86 -10.60
N SER A 129 3.29 -1.46 -9.43
CA SER A 129 1.85 -1.40 -9.16
C SER A 129 1.21 -0.05 -9.52
N TYR A 130 1.98 0.98 -9.89
CA TYR A 130 1.40 2.30 -10.21
C TYR A 130 0.55 2.25 -11.48
N ALA A 131 1.10 1.74 -12.59
CA ALA A 131 0.35 1.62 -13.82
C ALA A 131 -0.90 0.71 -13.69
N PRO A 132 -0.83 -0.49 -13.09
CA PRO A 132 -2.02 -1.27 -12.77
C PRO A 132 -3.06 -0.52 -11.93
N GLY A 133 -2.63 0.23 -10.91
CA GLY A 133 -3.54 1.03 -10.08
C GLY A 133 -4.32 2.07 -10.88
N VAL A 134 -3.66 2.78 -11.79
CA VAL A 134 -4.29 3.73 -12.71
C VAL A 134 -5.31 3.04 -13.59
N VAL A 135 -4.96 1.90 -14.20
CA VAL A 135 -5.86 1.10 -15.05
C VAL A 135 -7.09 0.62 -14.26
N PHE A 136 -6.90 0.16 -13.03
CA PHE A 136 -8.01 -0.29 -12.17
C PHE A 136 -8.93 0.85 -11.72
N ALA A 137 -8.42 2.07 -11.64
CA ALA A 137 -9.21 3.27 -11.41
C ALA A 137 -9.91 3.81 -12.68
N GLY A 138 -9.70 3.17 -13.84
CA GLY A 138 -10.29 3.55 -15.13
C GLY A 138 -9.48 4.57 -15.92
N GLY A 139 -8.26 4.89 -15.47
CA GLY A 139 -7.38 5.84 -16.13
C GLY A 139 -6.43 5.23 -17.14
N VAL A 140 -5.63 6.09 -17.76
CA VAL A 140 -4.61 5.76 -18.75
C VAL A 140 -3.23 6.12 -18.19
N PRO A 141 -2.34 5.14 -17.93
CA PRO A 141 -0.97 5.43 -17.51
C PRO A 141 -0.15 5.95 -18.72
N VAL A 142 0.56 7.05 -18.53
CA VAL A 142 1.38 7.75 -19.53
C VAL A 142 2.81 7.93 -19.03
#